data_56659e82b06f07196474bf7855236767
#
_entry.id   56659e82b06f07196474bf7855236767
#
_cell.length_a   1.000
_cell.length_b   1.000
_cell.length_c   1.000
_cell.angle_alpha   90.00
_cell.angle_beta   90.00
_cell.angle_gamma   90.00
#
_symmetry.space_group_name_H-M   'P 1'
#
loop_
_entity.id
_entity.type
_entity.pdbx_description
1 polymer ?
#
loop_
_entity_poly.entity_id
_entity_poly.type
_entity_poly.pdbx_seq_one_letter_code
_entity_poly.pdbx_strand_id
1 'polypeptide(L)'
;MNGSVYCAHPVDDLPIIDEQRFQYYIDLGRHEFTFRLEVCKEEELERKATAFTQKPYALNFYPHGNTEKREKSPVNLSNANISLSAFRKVADNTYMVRLINNYKEETTCDCTVFGQTLRLAFGKFEVKTLICENGVLKEQESMLNL
;
A
#
# COMPACT_ATOMS: atom_id res chain seq x y z
N MET A 1 16.44 -31.62 0.21
CA MET A 1 16.03 -30.27 0.63
C MET A 1 17.10 -29.32 0.14
N ASN A 2 16.76 -28.43 -0.78
CA ASN A 2 17.69 -27.44 -1.31
C ASN A 2 17.36 -26.09 -0.66
N GLY A 3 17.91 -25.86 0.52
CA GLY A 3 17.90 -24.53 1.10
C GLY A 3 19.18 -23.80 0.71
N SER A 4 19.09 -22.54 0.30
CA SER A 4 20.26 -21.73 0.09
C SER A 4 20.78 -21.20 1.42
N VAL A 5 22.11 -21.12 1.53
CA VAL A 5 22.77 -20.46 2.65
C VAL A 5 22.78 -18.95 2.35
N TYR A 6 22.47 -18.13 3.34
CA TYR A 6 22.63 -16.68 3.19
C TYR A 6 24.11 -16.37 2.89
N CYS A 7 24.36 -15.87 1.69
CA CYS A 7 25.67 -15.38 1.31
C CYS A 7 25.71 -13.87 1.48
N ALA A 8 26.51 -13.38 2.43
CA ALA A 8 26.83 -11.97 2.48
C ALA A 8 27.76 -11.64 1.31
N HIS A 9 27.39 -10.64 0.51
CA HIS A 9 28.33 -10.07 -0.44
C HIS A 9 29.33 -9.19 0.32
N PRO A 10 30.64 -9.36 0.11
CA PRO A 10 31.61 -8.42 0.68
C PRO A 10 31.36 -7.04 0.07
N VAL A 11 31.25 -6.05 0.92
CA VAL A 11 31.29 -4.64 0.54
C VAL A 11 32.70 -4.17 0.86
N ASP A 12 33.40 -3.64 -0.13
CA ASP A 12 34.79 -3.18 0.03
C ASP A 12 35.77 -4.22 0.58
N ASP A 13 35.68 -5.45 0.07
CA ASP A 13 36.52 -6.61 0.47
C ASP A 13 36.43 -6.99 1.97
N LEU A 14 35.50 -6.42 2.71
CA LEU A 14 35.23 -6.80 4.08
C LEU A 14 34.10 -7.83 4.13
N PRO A 15 34.30 -8.99 4.78
CA PRO A 15 33.24 -9.94 5.01
C PRO A 15 32.17 -9.32 5.93
N ILE A 16 30.94 -9.26 5.46
CA ILE A 16 29.80 -8.75 6.25
C ILE A 16 29.45 -9.71 7.39
N ILE A 17 29.77 -10.98 7.23
CA ILE A 17 29.49 -12.04 8.21
C ILE A 17 30.77 -12.80 8.50
N ASP A 18 31.07 -13.01 9.79
CA ASP A 18 32.13 -13.89 10.23
C ASP A 18 31.89 -15.31 9.68
N GLU A 19 32.89 -15.88 9.00
CA GLU A 19 32.81 -17.23 8.40
C GLU A 19 32.53 -18.31 9.44
N GLN A 20 32.91 -18.11 10.70
CA GLN A 20 32.66 -19.01 11.81
C GLN A 20 31.30 -18.87 12.45
N ARG A 21 30.50 -17.85 12.04
CA ARG A 21 29.17 -17.66 12.55
C ARG A 21 28.26 -18.75 12.03
N PHE A 22 27.46 -19.35 12.91
CA PHE A 22 26.41 -20.28 12.53
C PHE A 22 25.41 -19.57 11.61
N GLN A 23 25.27 -20.06 10.39
CA GLN A 23 24.37 -19.53 9.38
C GLN A 23 23.15 -20.43 9.29
N TYR A 24 21.98 -19.83 9.41
CA TYR A 24 20.72 -20.54 9.14
C TYR A 24 20.52 -20.64 7.63
N TYR A 25 20.03 -21.80 7.19
CA TYR A 25 19.51 -21.91 5.84
C TYR A 25 18.27 -21.04 5.72
N ILE A 26 18.21 -20.26 4.66
CA ILE A 26 17.03 -19.49 4.25
C ILE A 26 16.28 -20.27 3.18
N ASP A 27 15.01 -19.93 2.97
CA ASP A 27 14.16 -20.56 1.95
C ASP A 27 13.99 -22.10 2.12
N LEU A 28 13.99 -22.58 3.36
CA LEU A 28 13.63 -23.96 3.66
C LEU A 28 12.10 -24.13 3.56
N GLY A 29 11.68 -25.16 2.81
CA GLY A 29 10.27 -25.50 2.71
C GLY A 29 9.76 -25.55 1.27
N ARG A 30 8.44 -25.64 1.15
CA ARG A 30 7.75 -25.60 -0.13
C ARG A 30 7.33 -24.15 -0.40
N HIS A 31 7.78 -23.62 -1.53
CA HIS A 31 7.41 -22.28 -2.00
C HIS A 31 6.51 -22.42 -3.22
N GLU A 32 5.45 -21.63 -3.26
CA GLU A 32 4.56 -21.52 -4.40
C GLU A 32 4.58 -20.08 -4.91
N PHE A 33 4.90 -19.95 -6.19
CA PHE A 33 4.93 -18.65 -6.86
C PHE A 33 3.86 -18.63 -7.94
N THR A 34 3.08 -17.56 -7.98
CA THR A 34 2.08 -17.34 -9.01
C THR A 34 2.47 -16.14 -9.85
N PHE A 35 2.54 -16.32 -11.16
CA PHE A 35 2.87 -15.28 -12.11
C PHE A 35 1.68 -15.04 -13.03
N ARG A 36 1.44 -13.78 -13.38
CA ARG A 36 0.46 -13.38 -14.38
C ARG A 36 1.14 -12.53 -15.44
N LEU A 37 0.99 -12.92 -16.71
CA LEU A 37 1.42 -12.13 -17.86
C LEU A 37 0.16 -11.60 -18.56
N GLU A 38 0.08 -10.30 -18.73
CA GLU A 38 -1.06 -9.64 -19.35
C GLU A 38 -0.60 -8.46 -20.19
N VAL A 39 -1.21 -8.26 -21.37
CA VAL A 39 -1.02 -7.07 -22.18
C VAL A 39 -2.12 -6.07 -21.81
N CYS A 40 -1.73 -4.89 -21.37
CA CYS A 40 -2.67 -3.84 -20.99
C CYS A 40 -2.11 -2.45 -21.31
N LYS A 41 -2.96 -1.43 -21.24
CA LYS A 41 -2.52 -0.04 -21.31
C LYS A 41 -1.81 0.35 -20.00
N GLU A 42 -0.88 1.32 -20.11
CA GLU A 42 -0.13 1.83 -18.94
C GLU A 42 -1.07 2.28 -17.81
N GLU A 43 -2.16 2.96 -18.15
CA GLU A 43 -3.18 3.47 -17.21
C GLU A 43 -3.92 2.36 -16.41
N GLU A 44 -3.92 1.12 -16.93
CA GLU A 44 -4.57 -0.03 -16.28
C GLU A 44 -3.64 -0.86 -15.43
N LEU A 45 -2.32 -0.65 -15.58
CA LEU A 45 -1.28 -1.52 -15.02
C LEU A 45 -1.41 -1.65 -13.50
N GLU A 46 -1.46 -0.51 -12.82
CA GLU A 46 -1.53 -0.47 -11.34
C GLU A 46 -2.79 -1.16 -10.81
N ARG A 47 -3.94 -0.87 -11.41
CA ARG A 47 -5.22 -1.49 -11.02
C ARG A 47 -5.19 -3.00 -11.21
N LYS A 48 -4.61 -3.49 -12.31
CA LYS A 48 -4.51 -4.92 -12.61
C LYS A 48 -3.50 -5.62 -11.71
N ALA A 49 -2.36 -4.99 -11.44
CA ALA A 49 -1.36 -5.49 -10.51
C ALA A 49 -1.93 -5.60 -9.08
N THR A 50 -2.61 -4.56 -8.62
CA THR A 50 -3.28 -4.53 -7.32
C THR A 50 -4.36 -5.60 -7.21
N ALA A 51 -5.22 -5.75 -8.23
CA ALA A 51 -6.26 -6.78 -8.24
C ALA A 51 -5.68 -8.22 -8.24
N PHE A 52 -4.48 -8.41 -8.77
CA PHE A 52 -3.80 -9.70 -8.73
C PHE A 52 -3.14 -10.00 -7.38
N THR A 53 -2.52 -8.98 -6.77
CA THR A 53 -1.75 -9.15 -5.52
C THR A 53 -2.60 -9.04 -4.27
N GLN A 54 -3.65 -8.22 -4.29
CA GLN A 54 -4.54 -8.00 -3.15
C GLN A 54 -5.80 -8.85 -3.28
N LYS A 55 -5.84 -9.96 -2.56
CA LYS A 55 -7.03 -10.80 -2.52
C LYS A 55 -8.14 -10.11 -1.70
N PRO A 56 -9.39 -10.16 -2.16
CA PRO A 56 -10.52 -9.66 -1.37
C PRO A 56 -10.66 -10.46 -0.08
N TYR A 57 -10.93 -9.76 1.00
CA TYR A 57 -11.21 -10.37 2.29
C TYR A 57 -12.73 -10.49 2.48
N ALA A 58 -13.23 -11.70 2.66
CA ALA A 58 -14.65 -11.97 2.87
C ALA A 58 -14.89 -12.41 4.31
N LEU A 59 -15.81 -11.74 4.99
CA LEU A 59 -16.30 -12.11 6.32
C LEU A 59 -17.77 -12.46 6.24
N ASN A 60 -18.14 -13.61 6.81
CA ASN A 60 -19.52 -14.00 6.96
C ASN A 60 -20.01 -13.60 8.35
N PHE A 61 -21.10 -12.84 8.39
CA PHE A 61 -21.79 -12.49 9.62
C PHE A 61 -23.15 -13.17 9.67
N TYR A 62 -23.58 -13.57 10.86
CA TYR A 62 -24.95 -13.98 11.06
C TYR A 62 -25.89 -12.78 10.85
N PRO A 63 -27.05 -12.97 10.19
CA PRO A 63 -27.99 -11.88 9.96
C PRO A 63 -28.49 -11.28 11.28
N HIS A 64 -28.37 -9.96 11.40
CA HIS A 64 -28.81 -9.18 12.57
C HIS A 64 -30.07 -8.37 12.32
N GLY A 65 -30.91 -8.82 11.38
CA GLY A 65 -32.22 -8.25 11.17
C GLY A 65 -32.31 -6.96 10.33
N ASN A 66 -31.20 -6.37 9.87
CA ASN A 66 -31.22 -5.24 8.93
C ASN A 66 -30.42 -5.57 7.66
N THR A 67 -31.12 -5.66 6.53
CA THR A 67 -30.58 -6.13 5.25
C THR A 67 -30.15 -5.00 4.30
N GLU A 68 -30.01 -3.77 4.76
CA GLU A 68 -29.51 -2.74 3.89
C GLU A 68 -28.05 -2.99 3.50
N LYS A 69 -27.82 -3.22 2.21
CA LYS A 69 -26.48 -3.22 1.65
C LYS A 69 -25.88 -1.84 1.83
N ARG A 70 -24.87 -1.74 2.66
CA ARG A 70 -24.10 -0.50 2.81
C ARG A 70 -22.74 -0.68 2.12
N GLU A 71 -22.68 -0.27 0.88
CA GLU A 71 -21.41 -0.05 0.22
C GLU A 71 -20.87 1.31 0.67
N LYS A 72 -19.92 1.31 1.59
CA LYS A 72 -19.26 2.53 2.03
C LYS A 72 -17.75 2.37 1.92
N SER A 73 -17.17 3.13 1.00
CA SER A 73 -15.73 3.34 1.01
C SER A 73 -15.41 4.51 1.94
N PRO A 74 -14.55 4.36 2.94
CA PRO A 74 -14.11 5.48 3.78
C PRO A 74 -13.25 6.49 3.02
N VAL A 75 -12.62 6.06 1.92
CA VAL A 75 -11.77 6.88 1.06
C VAL A 75 -12.23 6.75 -0.39
N ASN A 76 -12.47 7.88 -1.05
CA ASN A 76 -12.78 7.93 -2.48
C ASN A 76 -11.80 8.87 -3.17
N LEU A 77 -11.32 8.47 -4.34
CA LEU A 77 -10.36 9.20 -5.16
C LEU A 77 -10.99 9.48 -6.53
N SER A 78 -10.92 10.74 -6.98
CA SER A 78 -11.47 11.14 -8.27
C SER A 78 -10.58 10.74 -9.46
N ASN A 79 -9.33 10.38 -9.21
CA ASN A 79 -8.33 10.07 -10.23
C ASN A 79 -7.80 8.65 -10.05
N ALA A 80 -7.96 7.82 -11.08
CA ALA A 80 -7.54 6.41 -11.06
C ALA A 80 -6.01 6.21 -11.06
N ASN A 81 -5.23 7.25 -11.39
CA ASN A 81 -3.77 7.22 -11.37
C ASN A 81 -3.20 7.38 -9.94
N ILE A 82 -4.03 7.79 -9.01
CA ILE A 82 -3.65 7.91 -7.60
C ILE A 82 -4.13 6.67 -6.85
N SER A 83 -3.20 6.00 -6.19
CA SER A 83 -3.47 4.80 -5.40
C SER A 83 -3.50 5.10 -3.90
N LEU A 84 -4.40 4.43 -3.19
CA LEU A 84 -4.41 4.40 -1.73
C LEU A 84 -3.34 3.41 -1.26
N SER A 85 -2.24 3.91 -0.73
CA SER A 85 -1.13 3.10 -0.22
C SER A 85 -1.36 2.62 1.22
N ALA A 86 -1.96 3.46 2.06
CA ALA A 86 -2.30 3.08 3.43
C ALA A 86 -3.51 3.86 3.95
N PHE A 87 -4.32 3.18 4.76
CA PHE A 87 -5.38 3.77 5.57
C PHE A 87 -5.33 3.16 6.97
N ARG A 88 -5.09 3.97 7.98
CA ARG A 88 -4.88 3.49 9.35
C ARG A 88 -5.46 4.45 10.38
N LYS A 89 -6.13 3.91 11.40
CA LYS A 89 -6.46 4.65 12.62
C LYS A 89 -5.17 4.82 13.44
N VAL A 90 -4.79 6.06 13.75
CA VAL A 90 -3.57 6.40 14.53
C VAL A 90 -3.91 6.81 15.95
N ALA A 91 -5.08 7.40 16.18
CA ALA A 91 -5.61 7.73 17.50
C ALA A 91 -7.15 7.75 17.43
N ASP A 92 -7.81 8.05 18.56
CA ASP A 92 -9.26 8.21 18.54
C ASP A 92 -9.66 9.38 17.66
N ASN A 93 -10.63 9.11 16.77
CA ASN A 93 -11.10 10.04 15.74
C ASN A 93 -9.99 10.59 14.81
N THR A 94 -8.84 9.92 14.76
CA THR A 94 -7.70 10.33 13.93
C THR A 94 -7.29 9.20 13.01
N TYR A 95 -7.28 9.48 11.70
CA TYR A 95 -6.94 8.53 10.65
C TYR A 95 -5.85 9.09 9.76
N MET A 96 -4.89 8.25 9.42
CA MET A 96 -3.86 8.53 8.43
C MET A 96 -4.26 7.91 7.10
N VAL A 97 -4.15 8.70 6.04
CA VAL A 97 -4.35 8.28 4.64
C VAL A 97 -3.07 8.56 3.87
N ARG A 98 -2.51 7.56 3.23
CA ARG A 98 -1.34 7.73 2.38
C ARG A 98 -1.68 7.42 0.93
N LEU A 99 -1.41 8.38 0.08
CA LEU A 99 -1.68 8.34 -1.35
C LEU A 99 -0.38 8.38 -2.14
N ILE A 100 -0.35 7.75 -3.29
CA ILE A 100 0.80 7.73 -4.19
C ILE A 100 0.36 7.96 -5.63
N ASN A 101 1.08 8.84 -6.31
CA ASN A 101 1.06 8.91 -7.76
C ASN A 101 2.07 7.90 -8.33
N ASN A 102 1.60 6.84 -8.98
CA ASN A 102 2.45 5.79 -9.54
C ASN A 102 2.97 6.12 -10.95
N TYR A 103 2.70 7.32 -11.44
CA TYR A 103 2.99 7.71 -12.82
C TYR A 103 3.99 8.87 -12.90
N LYS A 104 4.62 8.98 -14.06
CA LYS A 104 5.62 10.02 -14.38
C LYS A 104 5.03 11.38 -14.71
N GLU A 105 3.71 11.48 -14.83
CA GLU A 105 2.99 12.73 -15.08
C GLU A 105 2.52 13.36 -13.77
N GLU A 106 2.56 14.70 -13.73
CA GLU A 106 1.92 15.48 -12.68
C GLU A 106 0.40 15.40 -12.84
N THR A 107 -0.32 15.30 -11.74
CA THR A 107 -1.77 15.17 -11.80
C THR A 107 -2.44 15.76 -10.57
N THR A 108 -3.75 15.92 -10.63
CA THR A 108 -4.57 16.36 -9.50
C THR A 108 -5.59 15.28 -9.14
N CYS A 109 -5.95 15.21 -7.87
CA CYS A 109 -6.94 14.29 -7.36
C CYS A 109 -7.75 14.93 -6.23
N ASP A 110 -9.06 14.80 -6.29
CA ASP A 110 -9.92 15.10 -5.16
C ASP A 110 -10.01 13.84 -4.29
N CYS A 111 -9.50 13.94 -3.07
CA CYS A 111 -9.54 12.86 -2.08
C CYS A 111 -10.66 13.15 -1.09
N THR A 112 -11.63 12.26 -1.01
CA THR A 112 -12.72 12.34 -0.03
C THR A 112 -12.53 11.30 1.05
N VAL A 113 -12.43 11.73 2.31
CA VAL A 113 -12.30 10.85 3.49
C VAL A 113 -13.46 11.16 4.44
N PHE A 114 -14.29 10.16 4.73
CA PHE A 114 -15.48 10.29 5.57
C PHE A 114 -16.38 11.48 5.19
N GLY A 115 -16.47 11.80 3.89
CA GLY A 115 -17.29 12.91 3.37
C GLY A 115 -16.58 14.27 3.31
N GLN A 116 -15.37 14.39 3.82
CA GLN A 116 -14.54 15.59 3.67
C GLN A 116 -13.65 15.47 2.43
N THR A 117 -13.67 16.46 1.57
CA THR A 117 -12.92 16.44 0.31
C THR A 117 -11.79 17.45 0.35
N LEU A 118 -10.60 17.00 -0.04
CA LEU A 118 -9.41 17.82 -0.22
C LEU A 118 -8.88 17.64 -1.63
N ARG A 119 -8.65 18.74 -2.35
CA ARG A 119 -8.02 18.73 -3.66
C ARG A 119 -6.50 18.76 -3.51
N LEU A 120 -5.83 17.80 -4.14
CA LEU A 120 -4.39 17.58 -4.06
C LEU A 120 -3.77 17.67 -5.44
N ALA A 121 -2.63 18.32 -5.54
CA ALA A 121 -1.75 18.25 -6.70
C ALA A 121 -0.60 17.29 -6.39
N PHE A 122 -0.31 16.39 -7.30
CA PHE A 122 0.76 15.42 -7.18
C PHE A 122 1.82 15.66 -8.25
N GLY A 123 3.07 15.69 -7.85
CA GLY A 123 4.21 15.54 -8.73
C GLY A 123 4.40 14.09 -9.20
N LYS A 124 5.44 13.88 -10.01
CA LYS A 124 5.81 12.55 -10.54
C LYS A 124 6.22 11.63 -9.39
N PHE A 125 5.62 10.44 -9.32
CA PHE A 125 5.93 9.42 -8.30
C PHE A 125 5.87 9.96 -6.86
N GLU A 126 5.07 10.97 -6.62
CA GLU A 126 4.96 11.62 -5.31
C GLU A 126 4.06 10.83 -4.37
N VAL A 127 4.49 10.78 -3.10
CA VAL A 127 3.71 10.23 -1.98
C VAL A 127 3.24 11.37 -1.10
N LYS A 128 1.94 11.41 -0.81
CA LYS A 128 1.35 12.36 0.12
C LYS A 128 0.70 11.65 1.29
N THR A 129 0.85 12.22 2.47
CA THR A 129 0.19 11.75 3.68
C THR A 129 -0.83 12.77 4.14
N LEU A 130 -2.04 12.31 4.40
CA LEU A 130 -3.13 13.12 4.93
C LEU A 130 -3.48 12.64 6.34
N ILE A 131 -3.86 13.57 7.18
CA ILE A 131 -4.45 13.29 8.50
C ILE A 131 -5.89 13.79 8.50
N CYS A 132 -6.79 12.88 8.84
CA CYS A 132 -8.18 13.22 9.13
C CYS A 132 -8.37 13.15 10.64
N GLU A 133 -8.44 14.30 11.29
CA GLU A 133 -8.61 14.44 12.73
C GLU A 133 -9.93 15.13 13.04
N ASN A 134 -10.79 14.48 13.85
CA ASN A 134 -12.12 14.99 14.22
C ASN A 134 -12.94 15.47 13.02
N GLY A 135 -12.83 14.77 11.90
CA GLY A 135 -13.55 15.12 10.66
C GLY A 135 -12.92 16.26 9.84
N VAL A 136 -11.73 16.74 10.20
CA VAL A 136 -10.95 17.72 9.41
C VAL A 136 -9.84 17.02 8.68
N LEU A 137 -9.83 17.13 7.36
CA LEU A 137 -8.83 16.52 6.49
C LEU A 137 -7.74 17.55 6.13
N LYS A 138 -6.48 17.20 6.41
CA LYS A 138 -5.31 18.06 6.14
C LYS A 138 -4.18 17.26 5.52
N GLU A 139 -3.42 17.89 4.62
CA GLU A 139 -2.15 17.35 4.16
C GLU A 139 -1.07 17.55 5.24
N GLN A 140 -0.27 16.51 5.45
CA GLN A 140 0.87 16.56 6.36
C GLN A 140 2.14 16.89 5.57
N GLU A 141 2.79 18.00 5.89
CA GLU A 141 3.95 18.51 5.14
C GLU A 141 5.21 17.65 5.28
N SER A 142 5.30 16.77 6.27
CA SER A 142 6.48 15.92 6.48
C SER A 142 6.09 14.50 6.90
N MET A 143 6.71 13.50 6.26
CA MET A 143 6.57 12.09 6.64
C MET A 143 7.34 11.72 7.92
N LEU A 144 8.22 12.59 8.41
CA LEU A 144 9.16 12.28 9.50
C LEU A 144 8.61 12.64 10.90
N ASN A 145 7.42 13.20 10.99
CA ASN A 145 6.81 13.65 12.24
C ASN A 145 5.67 12.73 12.71
N LEU A 146 5.87 11.41 12.58
CA LEU A 146 5.00 10.39 13.14
C LEU A 146 5.66 9.70 14.33
#